data_985b352fe794e8d148d3ad559b26f7db
#
_entry.id   985b352fe794e8d148d3ad559b26f7db
#
_cell.length_a   1.000
_cell.length_b   1.000
_cell.length_c   1.000
_cell.angle_alpha   90.00
_cell.angle_beta   90.00
_cell.angle_gamma   90.00
#
_symmetry.space_group_name_H-M   'P 1'
#
loop_
_entity.id
_entity.type
_entity.pdbx_description
1 polymer ?
#
loop_
_entity_poly.entity_id
_entity_poly.type
_entity_poly.pdbx_seq_one_letter_code
_entity_poly.pdbx_strand_id
1 'polypeptide(L)'
;MFGGYGIYHDGLMFALVVDDTLYLKADAENVGAFVDAGLPAFQYLRQGKPTQLGYYQAPAEMLEQTDEAAVWARRSFAAAVRAQARKNRSRT
;
A
#
# COMPACT_ATOMS: atom_id res chain seq x y z
N MET A 1 12.08 10.61 -8.46
CA MET A 1 11.56 10.43 -7.14
C MET A 1 11.94 9.06 -6.58
N PHE A 2 11.07 8.07 -6.58
CA PHE A 2 11.47 6.77 -6.06
C PHE A 2 11.97 5.80 -7.13
N GLY A 3 12.01 6.22 -8.37
CA GLY A 3 12.31 5.32 -9.46
C GLY A 3 11.21 4.30 -9.71
N GLY A 4 9.98 4.64 -9.35
CA GLY A 4 8.84 3.75 -9.49
C GLY A 4 7.58 4.48 -9.92
N TYR A 5 6.44 3.81 -9.81
CA TYR A 5 5.17 4.41 -10.20
C TYR A 5 4.04 3.92 -9.30
N GLY A 6 2.98 4.73 -9.22
CA GLY A 6 1.79 4.39 -8.44
C GLY A 6 0.74 3.69 -9.29
N ILE A 7 -0.08 2.88 -8.64
CA ILE A 7 -1.22 2.22 -9.27
C ILE A 7 -2.49 2.81 -8.66
N TYR A 8 -3.38 3.29 -9.52
CA TYR A 8 -4.57 4.03 -9.11
C TYR A 8 -5.83 3.32 -9.56
N HIS A 9 -6.90 3.51 -8.76
CA HIS A 9 -8.24 3.11 -9.14
C HIS A 9 -9.18 4.20 -8.64
N ASP A 10 -10.06 4.69 -9.51
CA ASP A 10 -10.97 5.79 -9.19
C ASP A 10 -10.24 7.01 -8.59
N GLY A 11 -9.06 7.30 -9.12
CA GLY A 11 -8.28 8.44 -8.68
C GLY A 11 -7.54 8.26 -7.36
N LEU A 12 -7.61 7.08 -6.75
CA LEU A 12 -6.95 6.80 -5.48
C LEU A 12 -5.80 5.83 -5.68
N MET A 13 -4.63 6.20 -5.18
CA MET A 13 -3.46 5.32 -5.24
C MET A 13 -3.56 4.27 -4.13
N PHE A 14 -3.60 3.00 -4.50
CA PHE A 14 -3.68 1.90 -3.53
C PHE A 14 -2.47 0.98 -3.58
N ALA A 15 -1.57 1.20 -4.52
CA ALA A 15 -0.35 0.39 -4.66
C ALA A 15 0.73 1.22 -5.33
N LEU A 16 1.98 0.78 -5.16
CA LEU A 16 3.09 1.39 -5.88
C LEU A 16 4.14 0.33 -6.21
N VAL A 17 4.91 0.58 -7.26
CA VAL A 17 5.98 -0.32 -7.69
C VAL A 17 7.29 0.46 -7.62
N VAL A 18 8.26 -0.08 -6.90
CA VAL A 18 9.59 0.50 -6.76
C VAL A 18 10.61 -0.63 -6.87
N ASP A 19 11.59 -0.48 -7.75
CA ASP A 19 12.65 -1.49 -7.94
C ASP A 19 12.07 -2.88 -8.19
N ASP A 20 11.09 -2.96 -9.10
CA ASP A 20 10.41 -4.21 -9.47
C ASP A 20 9.67 -4.89 -8.31
N THR A 21 9.42 -4.15 -7.23
CA THR A 21 8.71 -4.68 -6.08
C THR A 21 7.38 -3.97 -5.92
N LEU A 22 6.31 -4.75 -5.76
CA LEU A 22 4.96 -4.22 -5.56
C LEU A 22 4.70 -3.99 -4.08
N TYR A 23 4.18 -2.82 -3.75
CA TYR A 23 3.77 -2.47 -2.39
C TYR A 23 2.31 -2.08 -2.39
N LEU A 24 1.60 -2.45 -1.33
CA LEU A 24 0.16 -2.20 -1.22
C LEU A 24 -0.13 -1.25 -0.06
N LYS A 25 -1.14 -0.43 -0.23
CA LYS A 25 -1.57 0.52 0.80
C LYS A 25 -2.06 -0.22 2.04
N ALA A 26 -1.60 0.22 3.21
CA ALA A 26 -1.98 -0.35 4.49
C ALA A 26 -2.45 0.75 5.44
N ASP A 27 -3.38 0.41 6.34
CA ASP A 27 -3.79 1.26 7.44
C ASP A 27 -4.03 0.37 8.65
N ALA A 28 -4.56 0.94 9.73
CA ALA A 28 -4.75 0.20 10.97
C ALA A 28 -5.64 -1.03 10.81
N GLU A 29 -6.52 -1.03 9.81
CA GLU A 29 -7.47 -2.14 9.63
C GLU A 29 -6.89 -3.31 8.86
N ASN A 30 -5.97 -3.07 7.92
CA ASN A 30 -5.43 -4.16 7.10
C ASN A 30 -3.95 -4.45 7.34
N VAL A 31 -3.25 -3.66 8.15
CA VAL A 31 -1.82 -3.84 8.37
C VAL A 31 -1.49 -5.19 9.01
N GLY A 32 -2.40 -5.71 9.84
CA GLY A 32 -2.17 -6.99 10.51
C GLY A 32 -1.93 -8.15 9.54
N ALA A 33 -2.59 -8.13 8.38
CA ALA A 33 -2.40 -9.18 7.39
C ALA A 33 -0.96 -9.18 6.85
N PHE A 34 -0.38 -8.00 6.67
CA PHE A 34 1.01 -7.89 6.21
C PHE A 34 1.98 -8.33 7.30
N VAL A 35 1.75 -7.88 8.53
CA VAL A 35 2.61 -8.25 9.65
C VAL A 35 2.59 -9.75 9.89
N ASP A 36 1.40 -10.36 9.86
CA ASP A 36 1.26 -11.81 10.07
C ASP A 36 1.96 -12.60 8.97
N ALA A 37 2.01 -12.07 7.76
CA ALA A 37 2.70 -12.72 6.63
C ALA A 37 4.20 -12.42 6.61
N GLY A 38 4.69 -11.61 7.55
CA GLY A 38 6.11 -11.26 7.61
C GLY A 38 6.56 -10.31 6.52
N LEU A 39 5.66 -9.51 5.97
CA LEU A 39 5.97 -8.62 4.87
C LEU A 39 6.48 -7.27 5.38
N PRO A 40 7.59 -6.75 4.81
CA PRO A 40 8.16 -5.51 5.30
C PRO A 40 7.41 -4.27 4.82
N ALA A 41 7.49 -3.21 5.60
CA ALA A 41 6.97 -1.91 5.22
C ALA A 41 7.87 -1.25 4.19
N PHE A 42 7.28 -0.47 3.28
CA PHE A 42 8.05 0.34 2.36
C PHE A 42 8.65 1.52 3.13
N GLN A 43 9.93 1.71 2.99
CA GLN A 43 10.63 2.83 3.61
C GLN A 43 11.49 3.54 2.57
N TYR A 44 11.61 4.84 2.72
CA TYR A 44 12.51 5.63 1.90
C TYR A 44 13.22 6.64 2.80
N LEU A 45 14.33 7.17 2.32
CA LEU A 45 15.09 8.17 3.07
C LEU A 45 14.58 9.56 2.71
N ARG A 46 14.20 10.31 3.74
CA ARG A 46 13.81 11.70 3.60
C ARG A 46 14.69 12.53 4.51
N GLN A 47 15.54 13.35 3.92
CA GLN A 47 16.52 14.14 4.67
C GLN A 47 17.38 13.27 5.59
N GLY A 48 17.76 12.10 5.08
CA GLY A 48 18.60 11.16 5.81
C GLY A 48 17.90 10.31 6.84
N LYS A 49 16.57 10.43 6.97
CA LYS A 49 15.81 9.67 7.96
C LYS A 49 14.88 8.66 7.30
N PRO A 50 14.81 7.41 7.81
CA PRO A 50 13.84 6.45 7.29
C PRO A 50 12.41 6.95 7.49
N THR A 51 11.61 6.91 6.43
CA THR A 51 10.24 7.39 6.46
C THR A 51 9.34 6.34 5.83
N GLN A 52 8.19 6.08 6.44
CA GLN A 52 7.21 5.12 5.94
C GLN A 52 6.03 5.87 5.31
N LEU A 53 5.55 5.35 4.17
CA LEU A 53 4.42 5.92 3.46
C LEU A 53 3.10 5.21 3.74
N GLY A 54 3.11 4.20 4.61
CA GLY A 54 1.91 3.41 4.84
C GLY A 54 1.66 2.38 3.75
N TYR A 55 2.73 1.84 3.17
CA TYR A 55 2.67 0.78 2.16
C TYR A 55 3.51 -0.38 2.62
N TYR A 56 3.09 -1.60 2.31
CA TYR A 56 3.80 -2.82 2.66
C TYR A 56 4.02 -3.67 1.42
N GLN A 57 5.09 -4.45 1.41
CA GLN A 57 5.39 -5.33 0.30
C GLN A 57 4.26 -6.34 0.08
N ALA A 58 3.86 -6.52 -1.18
CA ALA A 58 2.81 -7.49 -1.51
C ALA A 58 3.33 -8.91 -1.35
N PRO A 59 2.45 -9.85 -0.95
CA PRO A 59 2.88 -11.25 -0.83
C PRO A 59 3.14 -11.87 -2.21
N ALA A 60 4.08 -12.82 -2.25
CA ALA A 60 4.42 -13.49 -3.50
C ALA A 60 3.24 -14.22 -4.12
N GLU A 61 2.34 -14.74 -3.29
CA GLU A 61 1.14 -15.45 -3.75
C GLU A 61 0.25 -14.57 -4.62
N MET A 62 0.30 -13.26 -4.40
CA MET A 62 -0.48 -12.32 -5.19
C MET A 62 -0.10 -12.33 -6.66
N LEU A 63 1.17 -12.64 -6.95
CA LEU A 63 1.66 -12.69 -8.32
C LEU A 63 1.35 -14.02 -9.01
N GLU A 64 1.00 -15.04 -8.23
CA GLU A 64 0.78 -16.40 -8.75
C GLU A 64 -0.68 -16.80 -8.80
N GLN A 65 -1.53 -16.23 -7.93
CA GLN A 65 -2.92 -16.62 -7.79
C GLN A 65 -3.83 -15.41 -7.93
N THR A 66 -4.70 -15.44 -8.94
CA THR A 66 -5.60 -14.33 -9.23
C THR A 66 -6.56 -14.03 -8.08
N ASP A 67 -7.07 -15.08 -7.41
CA ASP A 67 -8.00 -14.90 -6.32
C ASP A 67 -7.34 -14.18 -5.14
N GLU A 68 -6.10 -14.54 -4.82
CA GLU A 68 -5.35 -13.88 -3.77
C GLU A 68 -5.08 -12.43 -4.13
N ALA A 69 -4.73 -12.18 -5.39
CA ALA A 69 -4.47 -10.82 -5.85
C ALA A 69 -5.70 -9.92 -5.66
N ALA A 70 -6.88 -10.45 -5.98
CA ALA A 70 -8.11 -9.68 -5.85
C ALA A 70 -8.41 -9.33 -4.39
N VAL A 71 -8.18 -10.26 -3.46
CA VAL A 71 -8.42 -10.03 -2.05
C VAL A 71 -7.48 -8.93 -1.51
N TRP A 72 -6.19 -9.07 -1.78
CA TRP A 72 -5.21 -8.10 -1.30
C TRP A 72 -5.43 -6.72 -1.90
N ALA A 73 -5.73 -6.67 -3.21
CA ALA A 73 -5.98 -5.39 -3.88
C ALA A 73 -7.21 -4.70 -3.33
N ARG A 74 -8.29 -5.44 -3.07
CA ARG A 74 -9.52 -4.85 -2.51
C ARG A 74 -9.29 -4.28 -1.12
N ARG A 75 -8.53 -5.00 -0.28
CA ARG A 75 -8.21 -4.51 1.06
C ARG A 75 -7.39 -3.23 1.01
N SER A 76 -6.44 -3.17 0.09
CA SER A 76 -5.60 -1.99 -0.04
C SER A 76 -6.36 -0.82 -0.64
N PHE A 77 -7.25 -1.08 -1.59
CA PHE A 77 -8.12 -0.03 -2.12
C PHE A 77 -9.06 0.50 -1.03
N ALA A 78 -9.60 -0.38 -0.19
CA ALA A 78 -10.42 0.06 0.94
C ALA A 78 -9.63 0.96 1.88
N ALA A 79 -8.35 0.65 2.12
CA ALA A 79 -7.49 1.51 2.92
C ALA A 79 -7.31 2.88 2.28
N ALA A 80 -7.18 2.93 0.95
CA ALA A 80 -7.06 4.21 0.24
C ALA A 80 -8.36 5.02 0.36
N VAL A 81 -9.51 4.36 0.28
CA VAL A 81 -10.80 5.03 0.45
C VAL A 81 -10.92 5.62 1.86
N ARG A 82 -10.53 4.86 2.87
CA ARG A 82 -10.57 5.35 4.25
C ARG A 82 -9.65 6.55 4.47
N ALA A 83 -8.46 6.51 3.87
CA ALA A 83 -7.52 7.62 3.97
C ALA A 83 -8.10 8.88 3.33
N GLN A 84 -8.75 8.75 2.18
CA GLN A 84 -9.37 9.89 1.51
C GLN A 84 -10.52 10.45 2.34
N ALA A 85 -11.32 9.59 2.95
CA ALA A 85 -12.43 10.02 3.81
C ALA A 85 -11.92 10.82 5.03
N ARG A 86 -10.80 10.37 5.64
CA ARG A 86 -10.20 11.10 6.75
C ARG A 86 -9.68 12.47 6.30
N LYS A 87 -9.08 12.53 5.13
CA LYS A 87 -8.59 13.78 4.57
C LYS A 87 -9.74 14.77 4.35
N ASN A 88 -10.85 14.27 3.80
CA ASN A 88 -12.01 15.13 3.55
C ASN A 88 -12.59 15.67 4.84
N ARG A 89 -12.64 14.85 5.89
CA ARG A 89 -13.14 15.32 7.19
C ARG A 89 -12.21 16.35 7.82
N SER A 90 -10.90 16.20 7.63
CA SER A 90 -9.93 17.14 8.19
C SER A 90 -10.01 18.52 7.55
N ARG A 91 -10.63 18.62 6.39
CA ARG A 91 -10.75 19.89 5.66
C ARG A 91 -11.96 20.72 6.07
N THR A 92 -12.87 20.13 6.79
CA THR A 92 -14.03 20.85 7.29
C THR A 92 -13.82 21.30 8.72
#